data_79dee4c10d3e2e9ac9d48121c79c9be7
#
_entry.id   79dee4c10d3e2e9ac9d48121c79c9be7
#
_cell.length_a   1.000
_cell.length_b   1.000
_cell.length_c   1.000
_cell.angle_alpha   90.00
_cell.angle_beta   90.00
_cell.angle_gamma   90.00
#
_symmetry.space_group_name_H-M   'P 1'
#
loop_
_entity.id
_entity.type
_entity.pdbx_description
1 polymer ?
#
loop_
_entity_poly.entity_id
_entity_poly.type
_entity_poly.pdbx_seq_one_letter_code
_entity_poly.pdbx_strand_id
1 'polypeptide(L)'
;MLVEKVESSNYIVESSTTGKDMYINGIFMQAEVRNRNQRIYPYNEIKGACDWAAGMIKENNGIFGELDHPNNLTIDPRNVSHAILELSMKGNDAYGRAKLLNTPAGLIAKELFNSGVKVGVSSRGAGEVTEGVVRNFQFITIDVVVNPSAQGATPTAVMESVEQLARNSNRIISLAEAMQHDDAAQKYFKKEILNWLNTNVLQAKK
;
A
#
# COMPACT_ATOMS: atom_id res chain seq x y z
N MET A 1 2.23 -2.26 10.98
CA MET A 1 2.09 -1.32 9.84
C MET A 1 0.62 -1.23 9.47
N LEU A 2 0.10 -0.03 9.30
CA LEU A 2 -1.26 0.23 8.85
C LEU A 2 -1.22 0.77 7.43
N VAL A 3 -2.10 0.26 6.60
CA VAL A 3 -2.20 0.62 5.18
C VAL A 3 -3.66 0.83 4.83
N GLU A 4 -3.97 1.95 4.19
CA GLU A 4 -5.31 2.31 3.73
C GLU A 4 -5.31 2.61 2.25
N LYS A 5 -6.34 2.13 1.52
CA LYS A 5 -6.53 2.37 0.09
C LYS A 5 -7.73 3.29 -0.13
N VAL A 6 -7.53 4.33 -0.93
CA VAL A 6 -8.57 5.21 -1.43
C VAL A 6 -8.78 4.94 -2.92
N GLU A 7 -10.03 4.86 -3.37
CA GLU A 7 -10.34 4.52 -4.77
C GLU A 7 -9.97 5.64 -5.74
N SER A 8 -9.63 5.25 -6.96
CA SER A 8 -9.18 6.14 -8.03
C SER A 8 -10.19 7.19 -8.49
N SER A 9 -11.47 7.04 -8.14
CA SER A 9 -12.51 8.03 -8.45
C SER A 9 -12.40 9.32 -7.64
N ASN A 10 -11.56 9.35 -6.63
CA ASN A 10 -11.46 10.43 -5.66
C ASN A 10 -10.27 11.38 -5.89
N TYR A 11 -9.55 11.26 -7.00
CA TYR A 11 -8.46 12.18 -7.36
C TYR A 11 -8.46 12.55 -8.84
N ILE A 12 -7.83 13.67 -9.17
CA ILE A 12 -7.68 14.20 -10.51
C ILE A 12 -6.23 14.13 -10.93
N VAL A 13 -5.98 13.69 -12.17
CA VAL A 13 -4.64 13.74 -12.77
C VAL A 13 -4.52 15.05 -13.54
N GLU A 14 -3.50 15.84 -13.21
CA GLU A 14 -3.20 17.08 -13.91
C GLU A 14 -1.84 16.97 -14.61
N SER A 15 -1.76 17.36 -15.88
CA SER A 15 -0.50 17.58 -16.58
C SER A 15 -0.17 19.06 -16.62
N SER A 16 1.10 19.42 -16.48
CA SER A 16 1.51 20.80 -16.66
C SER A 16 1.38 21.22 -18.12
N THR A 17 1.06 22.49 -18.37
CA THR A 17 0.96 23.09 -19.71
C THR A 17 2.28 22.98 -20.51
N THR A 18 3.39 22.72 -19.86
CA THR A 18 4.71 22.48 -20.47
C THR A 18 4.98 21.00 -20.77
N GLY A 19 4.04 20.08 -20.48
CA GLY A 19 4.11 18.66 -20.82
C GLY A 19 5.15 17.83 -20.02
N LYS A 20 5.84 18.41 -19.04
CA LYS A 20 6.91 17.73 -18.30
C LYS A 20 6.50 17.18 -16.94
N ASP A 21 5.58 17.80 -16.24
CA ASP A 21 5.20 17.44 -14.87
C ASP A 21 3.76 16.90 -14.82
N MET A 22 3.58 15.81 -14.10
CA MET A 22 2.29 15.19 -13.86
C MET A 22 1.99 15.17 -12.36
N TYR A 23 0.77 15.53 -11.99
CA TYR A 23 0.32 15.58 -10.60
C TYR A 23 -0.93 14.73 -10.42
N ILE A 24 -1.10 14.20 -9.22
CA ILE A 24 -2.33 13.56 -8.77
C ILE A 24 -2.89 14.38 -7.61
N ASN A 25 -4.19 14.67 -7.67
CA ASN A 25 -4.92 15.45 -6.67
C ASN A 25 -6.18 14.72 -6.27
N GLY A 26 -6.53 14.74 -4.99
CA GLY A 26 -7.79 14.18 -4.52
C GLY A 26 -7.73 13.73 -3.08
N ILE A 27 -8.63 12.83 -2.71
CA ILE A 27 -8.69 12.25 -1.37
C ILE A 27 -7.59 11.21 -1.25
N PHE A 28 -6.69 11.39 -0.27
CA PHE A 28 -5.59 10.49 0.03
C PHE A 28 -5.85 9.62 1.26
N MET A 29 -6.61 10.11 2.25
CA MET A 29 -7.08 9.36 3.42
C MET A 29 -8.49 9.79 3.80
N GLN A 30 -9.23 8.93 4.50
CA GLN A 30 -10.57 9.22 5.01
C GLN A 30 -10.68 8.88 6.49
N ALA A 31 -11.24 9.81 7.28
CA ALA A 31 -11.55 9.60 8.68
C ALA A 31 -12.99 9.13 8.86
N GLU A 32 -13.28 8.47 9.97
CA GLU A 32 -14.61 8.04 10.43
C GLU A 32 -15.34 7.06 9.48
N VAL A 33 -14.67 6.61 8.43
CA VAL A 33 -15.21 5.65 7.45
C VAL A 33 -14.52 4.30 7.62
N ARG A 34 -15.32 3.22 7.63
CA ARG A 34 -14.77 1.86 7.63
C ARG A 34 -14.17 1.55 6.26
N ASN A 35 -12.87 1.40 6.22
CA ASN A 35 -12.14 1.09 4.98
C ASN A 35 -12.27 -0.40 4.57
N ARG A 36 -11.68 -0.78 3.45
CA ARG A 36 -11.71 -2.17 2.94
C ARG A 36 -11.00 -3.17 3.86
N ASN A 37 -10.05 -2.69 4.68
CA ASN A 37 -9.37 -3.52 5.69
C ASN A 37 -10.19 -3.63 7.00
N GLN A 38 -11.47 -3.19 6.97
CA GLN A 38 -12.38 -3.17 8.13
C GLN A 38 -11.90 -2.27 9.27
N ARG A 39 -11.08 -1.26 8.97
CA ARG A 39 -10.55 -0.31 9.94
C ARG A 39 -11.23 1.05 9.83
N ILE A 40 -11.39 1.71 10.97
CA ILE A 40 -11.85 3.10 11.08
C ILE A 40 -10.70 3.91 11.66
N TYR A 41 -10.35 4.97 10.98
CA TYR A 41 -9.40 5.96 11.48
C TYR A 41 -10.18 7.13 12.07
N PRO A 42 -10.11 7.37 13.39
CA PRO A 42 -10.74 8.54 13.99
C PRO A 42 -10.22 9.84 13.38
N TYR A 43 -11.07 10.86 13.37
CA TYR A 43 -10.72 12.17 12.81
C TYR A 43 -9.40 12.71 13.34
N ASN A 44 -9.17 12.62 14.65
CA ASN A 44 -7.95 13.13 15.28
C ASN A 44 -6.68 12.39 14.81
N GLU A 45 -6.76 11.10 14.47
CA GLU A 45 -5.64 10.33 13.95
C GLU A 45 -5.25 10.81 12.54
N ILE A 46 -6.23 10.99 11.65
CA ILE A 46 -5.98 11.49 10.29
C ILE A 46 -5.57 12.98 10.33
N LYS A 47 -6.18 13.77 11.19
CA LYS A 47 -5.78 15.18 11.39
C LYS A 47 -4.34 15.28 11.87
N GLY A 48 -3.95 14.49 12.88
CA GLY A 48 -2.57 14.44 13.36
C GLY A 48 -1.57 14.05 12.26
N ALA A 49 -1.93 13.07 11.42
CA ALA A 49 -1.14 12.69 10.24
C ALA A 49 -0.98 13.85 9.25
N CYS A 50 -2.06 14.58 8.96
CA CYS A 50 -2.01 15.75 8.07
C CYS A 50 -1.17 16.90 8.66
N ASP A 51 -1.32 17.19 9.96
CA ASP A 51 -0.56 18.24 10.64
C ASP A 51 0.95 17.91 10.63
N TRP A 52 1.31 16.64 10.93
CA TRP A 52 2.69 16.17 10.83
C TRP A 52 3.23 16.27 9.39
N ALA A 53 2.45 15.79 8.42
CA ALA A 53 2.83 15.83 7.01
C ALA A 53 3.04 17.28 6.51
N ALA A 54 2.17 18.22 6.91
CA ALA A 54 2.31 19.64 6.56
C ALA A 54 3.63 20.23 7.09
N GLY A 55 4.04 19.86 8.32
CA GLY A 55 5.34 20.22 8.88
C GLY A 55 6.50 19.68 8.07
N MET A 56 6.48 18.37 7.76
CA MET A 56 7.53 17.71 6.98
C MET A 56 7.61 18.23 5.54
N ILE A 57 6.48 18.50 4.90
CA ILE A 57 6.44 19.09 3.55
C ILE A 57 7.08 20.47 3.55
N LYS A 58 6.78 21.29 4.57
CA LYS A 58 7.36 22.63 4.70
C LYS A 58 8.87 22.57 4.92
N GLU A 59 9.36 21.62 5.70
CA GLU A 59 10.78 21.46 6.02
C GLU A 59 11.57 20.88 4.84
N ASN A 60 11.04 19.86 4.16
CA ASN A 60 11.75 19.04 3.18
C ASN A 60 11.31 19.29 1.73
N ASN A 61 10.38 20.23 1.47
CA ASN A 61 9.76 20.50 0.18
C ASN A 61 8.98 19.29 -0.39
N GLY A 62 8.54 18.36 0.46
CA GLY A 62 7.74 17.20 0.09
C GLY A 62 8.03 15.97 0.93
N ILE A 63 7.16 14.98 0.80
CA ILE A 63 7.33 13.65 1.38
C ILE A 63 7.34 12.65 0.22
N PHE A 64 8.37 11.80 0.13
CA PHE A 64 8.42 10.77 -0.89
C PHE A 64 7.43 9.64 -0.60
N GLY A 65 6.81 9.15 -1.68
CA GLY A 65 6.00 7.95 -1.68
C GLY A 65 6.48 6.97 -2.75
N GLU A 66 6.15 5.72 -2.58
CA GLU A 66 6.65 4.63 -3.39
C GLU A 66 5.56 4.09 -4.33
N LEU A 67 6.00 3.33 -5.34
CA LEU A 67 5.12 2.50 -6.15
C LEU A 67 4.96 1.16 -5.43
N ASP A 68 3.69 0.78 -5.23
CA ASP A 68 3.28 -0.35 -4.41
C ASP A 68 3.59 -0.19 -2.92
N HIS A 69 3.10 -1.10 -2.08
CA HIS A 69 3.33 -1.10 -0.64
C HIS A 69 4.48 -2.01 -0.27
N PRO A 70 5.68 -1.48 0.00
CA PRO A 70 6.72 -2.30 0.57
C PRO A 70 6.39 -2.65 2.04
N ASN A 71 6.96 -3.76 2.50
CA ASN A 71 6.78 -4.25 3.88
C ASN A 71 7.56 -3.46 4.94
N ASN A 72 8.16 -2.34 4.53
CA ASN A 72 9.04 -1.54 5.37
C ASN A 72 8.35 -0.25 5.82
N LEU A 73 8.72 0.22 7.02
CA LEU A 73 8.34 1.53 7.52
C LEU A 73 9.26 2.65 6.99
N THR A 74 10.36 2.30 6.35
CA THR A 74 11.31 3.24 5.72
C THR A 74 11.06 3.33 4.21
N ILE A 75 11.32 4.50 3.64
CA ILE A 75 11.25 4.72 2.18
C ILE A 75 12.49 4.13 1.51
N ASP A 76 12.30 3.30 0.50
CA ASP A 76 13.38 2.83 -0.38
C ASP A 76 13.51 3.79 -1.58
N PRO A 77 14.63 4.53 -1.70
CA PRO A 77 14.81 5.48 -2.80
C PRO A 77 14.69 4.88 -4.20
N ARG A 78 14.90 3.56 -4.34
CA ARG A 78 14.79 2.84 -5.62
C ARG A 78 13.34 2.73 -6.10
N ASN A 79 12.37 2.73 -5.16
CA ASN A 79 10.94 2.57 -5.42
C ASN A 79 10.18 3.90 -5.38
N VAL A 80 10.86 5.01 -5.09
CA VAL A 80 10.22 6.33 -5.05
C VAL A 80 9.59 6.65 -6.40
N SER A 81 8.27 6.86 -6.40
CA SER A 81 7.47 7.18 -7.59
C SER A 81 6.95 8.60 -7.62
N HIS A 82 6.79 9.24 -6.46
CA HIS A 82 6.18 10.56 -6.36
C HIS A 82 6.64 11.32 -5.11
N ALA A 83 6.33 12.60 -5.07
CA ALA A 83 6.51 13.46 -3.91
C ALA A 83 5.16 14.09 -3.55
N ILE A 84 4.72 13.92 -2.31
CA ILE A 84 3.54 14.57 -1.75
C ILE A 84 3.93 16.01 -1.43
N LEU A 85 3.21 16.96 -2.02
CA LEU A 85 3.48 18.40 -1.89
C LEU A 85 2.47 19.10 -0.99
N GLU A 86 1.27 18.53 -0.86
CA GLU A 86 0.19 19.06 -0.05
C GLU A 86 -0.58 17.90 0.57
N LEU A 87 -0.95 18.04 1.84
CA LEU A 87 -1.86 17.12 2.53
C LEU A 87 -2.59 17.92 3.62
N SER A 88 -3.91 18.00 3.52
CA SER A 88 -4.73 18.79 4.46
C SER A 88 -6.13 18.22 4.62
N MET A 89 -6.73 18.46 5.78
CA MET A 89 -8.12 18.05 6.05
C MET A 89 -9.14 18.94 5.36
N LYS A 90 -10.17 18.30 4.79
CA LYS A 90 -11.40 18.93 4.30
C LYS A 90 -12.59 18.10 4.80
N GLY A 91 -13.24 18.54 5.87
CA GLY A 91 -14.21 17.69 6.57
C GLY A 91 -13.53 16.44 7.11
N ASN A 92 -14.07 15.27 6.82
CA ASN A 92 -13.49 13.98 7.23
C ASN A 92 -12.47 13.41 6.23
N ASP A 93 -12.22 14.10 5.12
CA ASP A 93 -11.31 13.64 4.08
C ASP A 93 -9.98 14.41 4.14
N ALA A 94 -8.87 13.69 4.01
CA ALA A 94 -7.55 14.27 3.80
C ALA A 94 -7.30 14.40 2.30
N TYR A 95 -7.29 15.63 1.80
CA TYR A 95 -6.96 15.97 0.42
C TYR A 95 -5.47 16.16 0.26
N GLY A 96 -4.93 15.51 -0.75
CA GLY A 96 -3.51 15.57 -1.09
C GLY A 96 -3.28 16.01 -2.53
N ARG A 97 -2.06 16.51 -2.74
CA ARG A 97 -1.48 16.77 -4.06
C ARG A 97 -0.08 16.17 -4.10
N ALA A 98 0.20 15.35 -5.10
CA ALA A 98 1.51 14.76 -5.27
C ALA A 98 2.00 14.88 -6.72
N LYS A 99 3.31 15.12 -6.88
CA LYS A 99 4.00 15.17 -8.16
C LYS A 99 4.56 13.80 -8.48
N LEU A 100 4.22 13.24 -9.63
CA LEU A 100 4.85 12.03 -10.14
C LEU A 100 6.26 12.36 -10.67
N LEU A 101 7.26 11.66 -10.18
CA LEU A 101 8.67 11.93 -10.46
C LEU A 101 9.14 11.22 -11.74
N ASN A 102 10.30 11.60 -12.25
CA ASN A 102 10.95 10.95 -13.40
C ASN A 102 11.93 9.83 -12.96
N THR A 103 11.67 9.21 -11.81
CA THR A 103 12.34 7.99 -11.36
C THR A 103 11.81 6.78 -12.14
N PRO A 104 12.50 5.64 -12.18
CA PRO A 104 11.98 4.43 -12.84
C PRO A 104 10.57 4.05 -12.34
N ALA A 105 10.34 4.05 -11.02
CA ALA A 105 9.04 3.77 -10.43
C ALA A 105 8.00 4.87 -10.74
N GLY A 106 8.41 6.13 -10.79
CA GLY A 106 7.55 7.25 -11.15
C GLY A 106 7.13 7.24 -12.62
N LEU A 107 7.98 6.80 -13.54
CA LEU A 107 7.63 6.63 -14.94
C LEU A 107 6.59 5.51 -15.11
N ILE A 108 6.74 4.40 -14.39
CA ILE A 108 5.72 3.33 -14.34
C ILE A 108 4.40 3.89 -13.79
N ALA A 109 4.43 4.62 -12.68
CA ALA A 109 3.23 5.23 -12.11
C ALA A 109 2.53 6.17 -13.10
N LYS A 110 3.29 7.03 -13.82
CA LYS A 110 2.74 7.91 -14.87
C LYS A 110 2.01 7.13 -15.96
N GLU A 111 2.63 6.06 -16.44
CA GLU A 111 2.03 5.23 -17.49
C GLU A 111 0.78 4.51 -16.99
N LEU A 112 0.78 4.02 -15.75
CA LEU A 112 -0.40 3.41 -15.15
C LEU A 112 -1.57 4.41 -15.04
N PHE A 113 -1.33 5.65 -14.63
CA PHE A 113 -2.37 6.69 -14.60
C PHE A 113 -2.85 7.07 -16.00
N ASN A 114 -1.96 7.13 -17.01
CA ASN A 114 -2.30 7.44 -18.38
C ASN A 114 -3.06 6.31 -19.09
N SER A 115 -2.88 5.06 -18.67
CA SER A 115 -3.52 3.90 -19.28
C SER A 115 -5.04 3.82 -19.09
N GLY A 116 -5.60 4.65 -18.20
CA GLY A 116 -7.01 4.60 -17.81
C GLY A 116 -7.39 3.45 -16.89
N VAL A 117 -6.42 2.63 -16.47
CA VAL A 117 -6.63 1.60 -15.45
C VAL A 117 -6.78 2.26 -14.08
N LYS A 118 -7.64 1.70 -13.22
CA LYS A 118 -7.82 2.21 -11.86
C LYS A 118 -6.54 2.03 -11.04
N VAL A 119 -5.91 3.15 -10.74
CA VAL A 119 -4.76 3.26 -9.85
C VAL A 119 -5.22 4.03 -8.61
N GLY A 120 -4.81 3.62 -7.45
CA GLY A 120 -5.18 4.26 -6.19
C GLY A 120 -3.99 4.77 -5.42
N VAL A 121 -4.28 5.38 -4.29
CA VAL A 121 -3.27 5.73 -3.28
C VAL A 121 -3.63 5.09 -1.96
N SER A 122 -2.63 4.87 -1.11
CA SER A 122 -2.81 4.19 0.16
C SER A 122 -1.85 4.73 1.21
N SER A 123 -2.36 5.07 2.38
CA SER A 123 -1.49 5.51 3.48
C SER A 123 -0.69 4.35 4.08
N ARG A 124 0.55 4.62 4.39
CA ARG A 124 1.46 3.72 5.11
C ARG A 124 1.85 4.34 6.45
N GLY A 125 1.78 3.55 7.50
CA GLY A 125 2.13 3.99 8.84
C GLY A 125 2.14 2.83 9.84
N ALA A 126 2.37 3.17 11.10
CA ALA A 126 2.26 2.26 12.24
C ALA A 126 1.13 2.72 13.16
N GLY A 127 0.56 1.81 13.94
CA GLY A 127 -0.48 2.14 14.90
C GLY A 127 -1.08 0.86 15.50
N GLU A 128 -1.95 1.05 16.47
CA GLU A 128 -2.67 -0.01 17.17
C GLU A 128 -4.08 -0.12 16.59
N VAL A 129 -4.62 -1.34 16.53
CA VAL A 129 -6.01 -1.59 16.11
C VAL A 129 -6.74 -2.30 17.23
N THR A 130 -7.76 -1.65 17.77
CA THR A 130 -8.64 -2.22 18.78
C THR A 130 -10.07 -2.18 18.26
N GLU A 131 -10.72 -3.33 18.15
CA GLU A 131 -12.10 -3.46 17.63
C GLU A 131 -12.31 -2.79 16.25
N GLY A 132 -11.28 -2.82 15.41
CA GLY A 132 -11.31 -2.19 14.09
C GLY A 132 -11.08 -0.68 14.10
N VAL A 133 -10.84 -0.07 15.27
CA VAL A 133 -10.52 1.36 15.39
C VAL A 133 -9.00 1.53 15.52
N VAL A 134 -8.43 2.39 14.67
CA VAL A 134 -7.00 2.72 14.69
C VAL A 134 -6.71 3.77 15.76
N ARG A 135 -5.64 3.57 16.51
CA ARG A 135 -5.13 4.49 17.53
C ARG A 135 -3.62 4.65 17.41
N ASN A 136 -3.12 5.79 17.89
CA ASN A 136 -1.68 6.09 17.86
C ASN A 136 -1.08 5.96 16.45
N PHE A 137 -1.80 6.47 15.45
CA PHE A 137 -1.39 6.36 14.06
C PHE A 137 -0.16 7.22 13.77
N GLN A 138 0.95 6.56 13.52
CA GLN A 138 2.21 7.17 13.09
C GLN A 138 2.27 7.12 11.56
N PHE A 139 1.90 8.20 10.92
CA PHE A 139 1.94 8.35 9.48
C PHE A 139 3.38 8.36 8.97
N ILE A 140 3.63 7.70 7.84
CA ILE A 140 4.92 7.67 7.16
C ILE A 140 4.80 8.34 5.80
N THR A 141 3.91 7.83 4.96
CA THR A 141 3.71 8.35 3.60
C THR A 141 2.37 7.86 3.01
N ILE A 142 2.11 8.30 1.80
CA ILE A 142 1.10 7.75 0.89
C ILE A 142 1.85 7.05 -0.24
N ASP A 143 1.45 5.85 -0.63
CA ASP A 143 2.02 5.10 -1.74
C ASP A 143 1.01 5.00 -2.90
N VAL A 144 1.52 4.94 -4.13
CA VAL A 144 0.71 4.64 -5.32
C VAL A 144 0.54 3.13 -5.44
N VAL A 145 -0.71 2.66 -5.52
CA VAL A 145 -1.02 1.23 -5.56
C VAL A 145 -1.89 0.88 -6.74
N VAL A 146 -1.60 -0.22 -7.41
CA VAL A 146 -2.45 -0.75 -8.47
C VAL A 146 -3.64 -1.44 -7.84
N ASN A 147 -4.85 -1.00 -8.19
CA ASN A 147 -6.09 -1.63 -7.75
C ASN A 147 -6.39 -2.79 -8.70
N PRO A 148 -6.28 -4.07 -8.28
CA PRO A 148 -6.75 -5.14 -9.12
C PRO A 148 -8.27 -5.02 -9.29
N SER A 149 -8.72 -4.92 -10.54
CA SER A 149 -10.11 -4.70 -10.93
C SER A 149 -11.04 -5.90 -10.67
N ALA A 150 -10.57 -6.99 -10.12
CA ALA A 150 -11.36 -8.15 -9.76
C ALA A 150 -11.73 -8.11 -8.27
N GLN A 151 -12.98 -7.78 -7.97
CA GLN A 151 -13.58 -8.14 -6.69
C GLN A 151 -13.51 -9.66 -6.54
N GLY A 152 -12.67 -10.16 -5.66
CA GLY A 152 -12.65 -11.56 -5.25
C GLY A 152 -11.45 -12.39 -5.68
N ALA A 153 -10.49 -11.88 -6.46
CA ALA A 153 -9.33 -12.65 -6.92
C ALA A 153 -7.99 -11.94 -6.71
N THR A 154 -7.75 -11.46 -5.49
CA THR A 154 -6.38 -11.17 -5.09
C THR A 154 -6.19 -11.59 -3.65
N PRO A 155 -5.22 -12.44 -3.37
CA PRO A 155 -4.67 -12.44 -2.03
C PRO A 155 -4.12 -11.03 -1.84
N THR A 156 -4.80 -10.26 -1.04
CA THR A 156 -4.27 -9.04 -0.48
C THR A 156 -2.99 -9.43 0.21
N ALA A 157 -1.85 -9.16 -0.41
CA ALA A 157 -0.60 -9.07 0.31
C ALA A 157 -0.69 -7.81 1.17
N VAL A 158 -1.61 -7.85 2.11
CA VAL A 158 -1.60 -6.98 3.25
C VAL A 158 -0.56 -7.61 4.13
N MET A 159 0.63 -7.08 4.16
CA MET A 159 1.51 -7.38 5.27
C MET A 159 1.04 -6.59 6.47
N GLU A 160 0.04 -7.14 7.06
CA GLU A 160 -0.27 -6.92 8.45
C GLU A 160 0.88 -7.56 9.23
N SER A 161 1.40 -6.83 10.21
CA SER A 161 2.24 -7.30 11.29
C SER A 161 1.75 -8.65 11.87
N VAL A 162 2.37 -9.13 12.90
CA VAL A 162 2.19 -10.36 13.68
C VAL A 162 0.81 -11.05 13.61
N GLU A 163 -0.32 -10.29 13.44
CA GLU A 163 -1.66 -10.85 13.26
C GLU A 163 -1.87 -11.57 11.92
N GLN A 164 -1.18 -11.15 10.85
CA GLN A 164 -1.22 -11.90 9.59
C GLN A 164 -0.32 -13.13 9.63
N LEU A 165 0.75 -13.09 10.40
CA LEU A 165 1.51 -14.32 10.71
C LEU A 165 0.63 -15.32 11.47
N ALA A 166 -0.23 -14.86 12.39
CA ALA A 166 -1.19 -15.71 13.09
C ALA A 166 -2.33 -16.21 12.17
N ARG A 167 -2.86 -15.36 11.28
CA ARG A 167 -3.85 -15.76 10.25
C ARG A 167 -3.23 -16.65 9.18
N ASN A 168 -1.99 -16.42 8.80
CA ASN A 168 -1.24 -17.31 7.93
C ASN A 168 -0.91 -18.64 8.60
N SER A 169 -0.72 -18.68 9.93
CA SER A 169 -0.62 -19.94 10.69
C SER A 169 -1.92 -20.76 10.59
N ASN A 170 -3.07 -20.11 10.73
CA ASN A 170 -4.37 -20.76 10.54
C ASN A 170 -4.62 -21.19 9.07
N ARG A 171 -4.11 -20.43 8.09
CA ARG A 171 -4.13 -20.81 6.68
C ARG A 171 -3.17 -21.96 6.38
N ILE A 172 -2.01 -22.00 7.02
CA ILE A 172 -1.06 -23.12 6.92
C ILE A 172 -1.68 -24.38 7.55
N ILE A 173 -2.39 -24.27 8.67
CA ILE A 173 -3.13 -25.38 9.29
C ILE A 173 -4.25 -25.86 8.38
N SER A 174 -5.08 -24.97 7.84
CA SER A 174 -6.16 -25.32 6.91
C SER A 174 -5.63 -25.86 5.56
N LEU A 175 -4.47 -25.40 5.10
CA LEU A 175 -3.78 -25.95 3.92
C LEU A 175 -3.19 -27.33 4.23
N ALA A 176 -2.64 -27.54 5.42
CA ALA A 176 -2.16 -28.84 5.87
C ALA A 176 -3.29 -29.87 6.02
N GLU A 177 -4.46 -29.43 6.51
CA GLU A 177 -5.68 -30.25 6.58
C GLU A 177 -6.23 -30.58 5.18
N ALA A 178 -6.28 -29.60 4.26
CA ALA A 178 -6.67 -29.81 2.88
C ALA A 178 -5.73 -30.79 2.15
N MET A 179 -4.42 -30.71 2.43
CA MET A 179 -3.43 -31.63 1.84
C MET A 179 -3.58 -33.07 2.33
N GLN A 180 -4.21 -33.34 3.48
CA GLN A 180 -4.47 -34.73 3.92
C GLN A 180 -5.53 -35.43 3.08
N HIS A 181 -6.35 -34.67 2.34
CA HIS A 181 -7.52 -35.19 1.63
C HIS A 181 -7.54 -34.89 0.12
N ASP A 182 -6.50 -34.24 -0.42
CA ASP A 182 -6.40 -33.87 -1.85
C ASP A 182 -5.06 -34.27 -2.46
N ASP A 183 -5.08 -35.34 -3.25
CA ASP A 183 -3.89 -35.89 -3.95
C ASP A 183 -3.26 -34.89 -4.93
N ALA A 184 -4.04 -33.98 -5.52
CA ALA A 184 -3.53 -32.96 -6.44
C ALA A 184 -2.76 -31.88 -5.68
N ALA A 185 -3.28 -31.46 -4.52
CA ALA A 185 -2.60 -30.52 -3.63
C ALA A 185 -1.28 -31.11 -3.08
N GLN A 186 -1.27 -32.39 -2.72
CA GLN A 186 -0.05 -33.10 -2.27
C GLN A 186 1.02 -33.14 -3.37
N LYS A 187 0.66 -33.44 -4.61
CA LYS A 187 1.59 -33.48 -5.74
C LYS A 187 2.16 -32.08 -6.05
N TYR A 188 1.32 -31.06 -6.01
CA TYR A 188 1.75 -29.67 -6.22
C TYR A 188 2.74 -29.24 -5.15
N PHE A 189 2.40 -29.44 -3.89
CA PHE A 189 3.24 -29.07 -2.76
C PHE A 189 4.61 -29.79 -2.77
N LYS A 190 4.61 -31.09 -3.08
CA LYS A 190 5.85 -31.87 -3.23
C LYS A 190 6.73 -31.31 -4.34
N LYS A 191 6.13 -30.91 -5.47
CA LYS A 191 6.85 -30.31 -6.59
C LYS A 191 7.48 -28.96 -6.19
N GLU A 192 6.74 -28.10 -5.50
CA GLU A 192 7.23 -26.78 -5.06
C GLU A 192 8.35 -26.90 -4.01
N ILE A 193 8.23 -27.84 -3.05
CA ILE A 193 9.31 -28.10 -2.09
C ILE A 193 10.56 -28.60 -2.80
N LEU A 194 10.45 -29.52 -3.76
CA LEU A 194 11.59 -30.01 -4.52
C LEU A 194 12.25 -28.90 -5.33
N ASN A 195 11.47 -28.03 -5.96
CA ASN A 195 11.98 -26.86 -6.66
C ASN A 195 12.72 -25.91 -5.72
N TRP A 196 12.14 -25.63 -4.56
CA TRP A 196 12.77 -24.76 -3.57
C TRP A 196 14.08 -25.35 -3.02
N LEU A 197 14.11 -26.65 -2.71
CA LEU A 197 15.31 -27.36 -2.27
C LEU A 197 16.40 -27.34 -3.36
N ASN A 198 16.05 -27.59 -4.59
CA ASN A 198 17.00 -27.54 -5.71
C ASN A 198 17.59 -26.15 -5.91
N THR A 199 16.75 -25.10 -5.80
CA THR A 199 17.18 -23.71 -6.03
C THR A 199 18.00 -23.15 -4.87
N ASN A 200 17.62 -23.43 -3.63
CA ASN A 200 18.17 -22.73 -2.47
C ASN A 200 19.13 -23.58 -1.62
N VAL A 201 19.09 -24.89 -1.75
CA VAL A 201 19.91 -25.80 -0.90
C VAL A 201 20.96 -26.55 -1.71
N LEU A 202 20.60 -27.07 -2.88
CA LEU A 202 21.51 -27.90 -3.67
C LEU A 202 22.40 -27.09 -4.62
N GLN A 203 22.00 -25.86 -5.01
CA GLN A 203 22.87 -24.95 -5.78
C GLN A 203 23.83 -24.13 -4.91
N ALA A 204 23.59 -24.02 -3.62
CA ALA A 204 24.49 -23.33 -2.68
C ALA A 204 25.74 -24.16 -2.28
N LYS A 205 25.90 -25.36 -2.83
CA LYS A 205 27.05 -26.26 -2.58
C LYS A 205 28.00 -26.43 -3.79
N LYS A 206 27.94 -25.49 -4.74
CA LYS A 206 28.96 -25.44 -5.82
C LYS A 206 29.79 -24.17 -5.71
#